data_8088f99bca36acf7bdb2f36eeea1d5ae
#
_entry.id   8088f99bca36acf7bdb2f36eeea1d5ae
#
_cell.length_a   1.000
_cell.length_b   1.000
_cell.length_c   1.000
_cell.angle_alpha   90.00
_cell.angle_beta   90.00
_cell.angle_gamma   90.00
#
_symmetry.space_group_name_H-M   'P 1'
#
loop_
_entity.id
_entity.type
_entity.pdbx_description
1 polymer ?
#
loop_
_entity_poly.entity_id
_entity_poly.type
_entity_poly.pdbx_seq_one_letter_code
_entity_poly.pdbx_strand_id
1 'polypeptide(L)'
;RLPVSFTRDEQREIVKRAHEMGKQVLVAVNGIMHPEKMKLVPEYLTFLKEINVDKITLGDPGIVFIMQRDGLEIPYVYDGETLVTSSRQINFWSKRGAIGAVLAREVPFEEMVAMEENLAVPAEILVYGATCIHQSKRPLIQNYYNYTKNDKGVTKDEGLFISEPKKPETHYSIYEDSHGTHIFANNDVNLMNELTNLYDHHYRT
;
A
#
# COMPACT_ATOMS: atom_id res chain seq x y z
N ARG A 1 -7.95 -0.36 2.84
CA ARG A 1 -7.99 1.11 3.07
C ARG A 1 -9.19 1.45 3.92
N LEU A 2 -9.04 2.34 4.88
CA LEU A 2 -10.18 2.84 5.64
C LEU A 2 -11.00 3.79 4.76
N PRO A 3 -12.33 3.72 4.81
CA PRO A 3 -13.20 4.61 4.01
C PRO A 3 -13.10 6.08 4.43
N VAL A 4 -12.62 6.35 5.64
CA VAL A 4 -12.44 7.71 6.19
C VAL A 4 -11.01 7.84 6.71
N SER A 5 -10.31 8.89 6.28
CA SER A 5 -8.98 9.22 6.80
C SER A 5 -9.10 9.90 8.16
N PHE A 6 -8.15 9.65 9.06
CA PHE A 6 -8.05 10.38 10.32
C PHE A 6 -7.75 11.87 10.07
N THR A 7 -8.38 12.73 10.86
CA THR A 7 -8.04 14.16 10.92
C THR A 7 -6.64 14.36 11.51
N ARG A 8 -6.03 15.54 11.29
CA ARG A 8 -4.72 15.86 11.87
C ARG A 8 -4.71 15.80 13.41
N ASP A 9 -5.78 16.19 14.06
CA ASP A 9 -5.90 16.14 15.52
C ASP A 9 -6.01 14.70 16.02
N GLU A 10 -6.76 13.86 15.34
CA GLU A 10 -6.80 12.42 15.62
C GLU A 10 -5.43 11.77 15.41
N GLN A 11 -4.73 12.09 14.32
CA GLN A 11 -3.38 11.58 14.08
C GLN A 11 -2.41 11.97 15.19
N ARG A 12 -2.45 13.22 15.66
CA ARG A 12 -1.65 13.69 16.79
C ARG A 12 -1.93 12.91 18.07
N GLU A 13 -3.20 12.70 18.37
CA GLU A 13 -3.61 11.94 19.57
C GLU A 13 -3.22 10.46 19.45
N ILE A 14 -3.37 9.85 18.26
CA ILE A 14 -2.96 8.45 18.01
C ILE A 14 -1.46 8.28 18.23
N VAL A 15 -0.63 9.15 17.66
CA VAL A 15 0.83 9.08 17.82
C VAL A 15 1.20 9.22 19.29
N LYS A 16 0.63 10.21 19.99
CA LYS A 16 0.87 10.42 21.42
C LYS A 16 0.54 9.18 22.24
N ARG A 17 -0.65 8.62 22.09
CA ARG A 17 -1.08 7.41 22.83
C ARG A 17 -0.25 6.19 22.50
N ALA A 18 0.09 5.99 21.22
CA ALA A 18 0.94 4.88 20.82
C ALA A 18 2.30 4.95 21.52
N HIS A 19 2.93 6.13 21.54
CA HIS A 19 4.22 6.34 22.22
C HIS A 19 4.13 6.16 23.74
N GLU A 20 3.07 6.63 24.38
CA GLU A 20 2.80 6.39 25.82
C GLU A 20 2.71 4.88 26.13
N MET A 21 2.27 4.07 25.16
CA MET A 21 2.17 2.61 25.25
C MET A 21 3.44 1.89 24.75
N GLY A 22 4.51 2.60 24.40
CA GLY A 22 5.73 2.04 23.83
C GLY A 22 5.53 1.41 22.44
N LYS A 23 4.56 1.89 21.66
CA LYS A 23 4.26 1.42 20.29
C LYS A 23 4.75 2.42 19.27
N GLN A 24 5.07 1.91 18.09
CA GLN A 24 5.42 2.73 16.91
C GLN A 24 4.19 3.01 16.05
N VAL A 25 4.22 4.14 15.36
CA VAL A 25 3.19 4.53 14.39
C VAL A 25 3.80 4.63 13.00
N LEU A 26 3.24 3.85 12.10
CA LEU A 26 3.49 3.90 10.67
C LEU A 26 2.33 4.61 9.98
N VAL A 27 2.62 5.66 9.21
CA VAL A 27 1.59 6.37 8.44
C VAL A 27 1.70 6.02 6.96
N ALA A 28 0.59 5.51 6.38
CA ALA A 28 0.52 5.18 4.97
C ALA A 28 0.32 6.43 4.11
N VAL A 29 1.35 6.77 3.31
CA VAL A 29 1.34 7.83 2.29
C VAL A 29 1.60 7.22 0.91
N ASN A 30 1.16 5.98 0.72
CA ASN A 30 1.52 5.11 -0.40
C ASN A 30 0.70 5.32 -1.69
N GLY A 31 -0.20 6.30 -1.74
CA GLY A 31 -0.93 6.61 -2.95
C GLY A 31 -0.06 7.36 -3.98
N ILE A 32 -0.21 7.02 -5.28
CA ILE A 32 0.34 7.84 -6.36
C ILE A 32 -0.40 9.17 -6.41
N MET A 33 0.34 10.28 -6.40
CA MET A 33 -0.23 11.62 -6.26
C MET A 33 -0.51 12.27 -7.62
N HIS A 34 -1.73 12.76 -7.78
CA HIS A 34 -2.01 13.72 -8.85
C HIS A 34 -1.43 15.11 -8.52
N PRO A 35 -1.17 15.97 -9.53
CA PRO A 35 -0.53 17.27 -9.30
C PRO A 35 -1.18 18.13 -8.22
N GLU A 36 -2.51 18.10 -8.12
CA GLU A 36 -3.24 18.87 -7.10
C GLU A 36 -2.99 18.35 -5.66
N LYS A 37 -2.92 17.03 -5.49
CA LYS A 37 -2.61 16.43 -4.19
C LYS A 37 -1.11 16.58 -3.85
N MET A 38 -0.25 16.54 -4.84
CA MET A 38 1.20 16.73 -4.65
C MET A 38 1.54 18.09 -4.03
N LYS A 39 0.76 19.13 -4.30
CA LYS A 39 0.93 20.46 -3.69
C LYS A 39 0.76 20.45 -2.17
N LEU A 40 -0.01 19.52 -1.63
CA LEU A 40 -0.30 19.39 -0.20
C LEU A 40 0.74 18.54 0.55
N VAL A 41 1.56 17.80 -0.20
CA VAL A 41 2.54 16.85 0.37
C VAL A 41 3.56 17.52 1.28
N PRO A 42 4.21 18.66 0.93
CA PRO A 42 5.21 19.28 1.79
C PRO A 42 4.65 19.66 3.17
N GLU A 43 3.47 20.27 3.21
CA GLU A 43 2.80 20.65 4.45
C GLU A 43 2.44 19.42 5.29
N TYR A 44 1.96 18.36 4.65
CA TYR A 44 1.60 17.14 5.35
C TYR A 44 2.82 16.39 5.92
N LEU A 45 3.90 16.31 5.17
CA LEU A 45 5.16 15.72 5.66
C LEU A 45 5.75 16.52 6.83
N THR A 46 5.70 17.85 6.77
CA THR A 46 6.10 18.71 7.89
C THR A 46 5.29 18.40 9.13
N PHE A 47 3.97 18.30 8.99
CA PHE A 47 3.08 17.91 10.07
C PHE A 47 3.43 16.54 10.65
N LEU A 48 3.67 15.51 9.80
CA LEU A 48 4.05 14.17 10.28
C LEU A 48 5.37 14.19 11.06
N LYS A 49 6.34 15.00 10.62
CA LYS A 49 7.60 15.22 11.34
C LYS A 49 7.37 15.90 12.70
N GLU A 50 6.52 16.91 12.76
CA GLU A 50 6.18 17.64 13.99
C GLU A 50 5.53 16.75 15.06
N ILE A 51 4.66 15.83 14.66
CA ILE A 51 4.01 14.89 15.57
C ILE A 51 4.88 13.65 15.87
N ASN A 52 6.10 13.59 15.33
CA ASN A 52 7.08 12.52 15.53
C ASN A 52 6.57 11.12 15.15
N VAL A 53 5.99 10.96 13.96
CA VAL A 53 5.70 9.62 13.44
C VAL A 53 7.00 8.82 13.29
N ASP A 54 6.97 7.52 13.61
CA ASP A 54 8.18 6.69 13.60
C ASP A 54 8.65 6.40 12.18
N LYS A 55 7.73 6.15 11.26
CA LYS A 55 8.00 5.93 9.83
C LYS A 55 6.75 6.14 8.98
N ILE A 56 6.98 6.29 7.68
CA ILE A 56 5.91 6.36 6.68
C ILE A 56 6.10 5.27 5.62
N THR A 57 5.01 4.80 5.00
CA THR A 57 5.10 4.09 3.72
C THR A 57 4.80 5.07 2.59
N LEU A 58 5.55 5.01 1.53
CA LEU A 58 5.32 5.84 0.35
C LEU A 58 5.59 5.08 -0.94
N GLY A 59 4.79 5.37 -1.99
CA GLY A 59 4.88 4.72 -3.29
C GLY A 59 5.19 5.69 -4.43
N ASP A 60 5.08 7.00 -4.19
CA ASP A 60 5.32 8.01 -5.22
C ASP A 60 6.77 8.56 -5.14
N PRO A 61 7.60 8.37 -6.18
CA PRO A 61 8.96 8.92 -6.23
C PRO A 61 9.03 10.43 -6.02
N GLY A 62 7.98 11.16 -6.41
CA GLY A 62 7.87 12.61 -6.21
C GLY A 62 7.89 13.01 -4.74
N ILE A 63 7.34 12.16 -3.85
CA ILE A 63 7.39 12.39 -2.40
C ILE A 63 8.84 12.28 -1.90
N VAL A 64 9.58 11.26 -2.34
CA VAL A 64 11.01 11.10 -2.00
C VAL A 64 11.80 12.32 -2.44
N PHE A 65 11.55 12.81 -3.66
CA PHE A 65 12.19 14.02 -4.17
C PHE A 65 11.89 15.24 -3.29
N ILE A 66 10.62 15.43 -2.87
CA ILE A 66 10.22 16.53 -1.98
C ILE A 66 10.95 16.41 -0.63
N MET A 67 10.98 15.22 -0.04
CA MET A 67 11.69 15.00 1.22
C MET A 67 13.16 15.39 1.12
N GLN A 68 13.84 14.99 0.06
CA GLN A 68 15.25 15.32 -0.17
C GLN A 68 15.46 16.82 -0.42
N ARG A 69 14.62 17.44 -1.25
CA ARG A 69 14.69 18.88 -1.57
C ARG A 69 14.48 19.75 -0.33
N ASP A 70 13.52 19.39 0.52
CA ASP A 70 13.08 20.21 1.65
C ASP A 70 13.78 19.80 2.97
N GLY A 71 14.71 18.85 2.94
CA GLY A 71 15.42 18.36 4.13
C GLY A 71 14.50 17.71 5.17
N LEU A 72 13.43 17.08 4.72
CA LEU A 72 12.47 16.39 5.59
C LEU A 72 12.95 14.96 5.84
N GLU A 73 13.64 14.77 6.94
CA GLU A 73 14.13 13.45 7.36
C GLU A 73 13.04 12.70 8.14
N ILE A 74 12.24 11.90 7.44
CA ILE A 74 11.30 10.94 8.03
C ILE A 74 11.71 9.55 7.54
N PRO A 75 11.91 8.56 8.44
CA PRO A 75 12.18 7.19 8.01
C PRO A 75 11.05 6.67 7.13
N TYR A 76 11.37 6.02 6.02
CA TYR A 76 10.33 5.53 5.13
C TYR A 76 10.59 4.14 4.57
N VAL A 77 9.50 3.39 4.39
CA VAL A 77 9.44 2.12 3.67
C VAL A 77 8.87 2.40 2.28
N TYR A 78 9.56 1.94 1.23
CA TYR A 78 9.07 2.12 -0.12
C TYR A 78 8.04 1.06 -0.47
N ASP A 79 6.82 1.48 -0.80
CA ASP A 79 5.69 0.64 -1.17
C ASP A 79 5.22 0.99 -2.59
N GLY A 80 5.82 0.37 -3.58
CA GLY A 80 5.43 0.50 -4.98
C GLY A 80 4.23 -0.37 -5.37
N GLU A 81 3.50 -0.91 -4.41
CA GLU A 81 2.38 -1.85 -4.58
C GLU A 81 2.80 -3.10 -5.39
N THR A 82 2.57 -3.14 -6.69
CA THR A 82 2.90 -4.28 -7.57
C THR A 82 4.24 -4.13 -8.31
N LEU A 83 5.00 -3.07 -8.04
CA LEU A 83 6.18 -2.73 -8.85
C LEU A 83 7.51 -3.18 -8.26
N VAL A 84 7.56 -3.53 -6.97
CA VAL A 84 8.80 -3.93 -6.30
C VAL A 84 8.92 -5.45 -6.35
N THR A 85 9.67 -5.97 -7.30
CA THR A 85 9.78 -7.42 -7.57
C THR A 85 11.19 -7.96 -7.48
N SER A 86 12.19 -7.13 -7.19
CA SER A 86 13.59 -7.58 -7.17
C SER A 86 14.45 -6.84 -6.14
N SER A 87 15.51 -7.50 -5.69
CA SER A 87 16.52 -6.89 -4.81
C SER A 87 17.15 -5.63 -5.42
N ARG A 88 17.29 -5.55 -6.75
CA ARG A 88 17.85 -4.38 -7.42
C ARG A 88 16.96 -3.14 -7.23
N GLN A 89 15.64 -3.30 -7.30
CA GLN A 89 14.68 -2.21 -7.04
C GLN A 89 14.72 -1.79 -5.57
N ILE A 90 14.73 -2.76 -4.64
CA ILE A 90 14.84 -2.49 -3.20
C ILE A 90 16.12 -1.71 -2.90
N ASN A 91 17.25 -2.16 -3.44
CA ASN A 91 18.55 -1.52 -3.23
C ASN A 91 18.65 -0.13 -3.90
N PHE A 92 17.91 0.10 -4.98
CA PHE A 92 17.80 1.42 -5.58
C PHE A 92 17.15 2.43 -4.62
N TRP A 93 16.09 2.02 -3.92
CA TRP A 93 15.41 2.87 -2.94
C TRP A 93 16.19 3.00 -1.63
N SER A 94 16.86 1.95 -1.20
CA SER A 94 17.78 2.00 -0.05
C SER A 94 18.85 3.08 -0.23
N LYS A 95 19.45 3.19 -1.42
CA LYS A 95 20.41 4.25 -1.75
C LYS A 95 19.80 5.67 -1.72
N ARG A 96 18.48 5.78 -1.66
CA ARG A 96 17.71 7.04 -1.55
C ARG A 96 17.11 7.27 -0.18
N GLY A 97 17.54 6.47 0.81
CA GLY A 97 17.15 6.62 2.20
C GLY A 97 15.98 5.76 2.65
N ALA A 98 15.45 4.84 1.81
CA ALA A 98 14.47 3.86 2.27
C ALA A 98 15.10 2.92 3.31
N ILE A 99 14.40 2.70 4.43
CA ILE A 99 14.80 1.79 5.49
C ILE A 99 14.22 0.38 5.29
N GLY A 100 13.38 0.18 4.29
CA GLY A 100 12.76 -1.06 3.88
C GLY A 100 11.96 -0.87 2.61
N ALA A 101 11.43 -1.97 2.06
CA ALA A 101 10.51 -1.93 0.93
C ALA A 101 9.44 -3.01 1.06
N VAL A 102 8.24 -2.74 0.56
CA VAL A 102 7.17 -3.73 0.47
C VAL A 102 7.31 -4.47 -0.85
N LEU A 103 7.46 -5.78 -0.79
CA LEU A 103 7.58 -6.64 -1.96
C LEU A 103 6.21 -6.85 -2.61
N ALA A 104 6.18 -6.90 -3.94
CA ALA A 104 4.96 -7.20 -4.69
C ALA A 104 4.44 -8.59 -4.32
N ARG A 105 3.12 -8.70 -4.18
CA ARG A 105 2.44 -9.91 -3.69
C ARG A 105 2.48 -11.10 -4.64
N GLU A 106 2.89 -10.86 -5.88
CA GLU A 106 3.02 -11.85 -6.95
C GLU A 106 4.39 -12.52 -7.02
N VAL A 107 5.36 -12.09 -6.20
CA VAL A 107 6.69 -12.69 -6.16
C VAL A 107 6.61 -14.06 -5.49
N PRO A 108 7.01 -15.15 -6.18
CA PRO A 108 7.01 -16.49 -5.63
C PRO A 108 7.97 -16.64 -4.45
N PHE A 109 7.65 -17.58 -3.55
CA PHE A 109 8.48 -17.83 -2.35
C PHE A 109 9.94 -18.18 -2.72
N GLU A 110 10.15 -19.00 -3.73
CA GLU A 110 11.50 -19.40 -4.19
C GLU A 110 12.33 -18.20 -4.67
N GLU A 111 11.69 -17.22 -5.30
CA GLU A 111 12.35 -15.97 -5.71
C GLU A 111 12.66 -15.08 -4.51
N MET A 112 11.80 -15.06 -3.50
CA MET A 112 12.08 -14.38 -2.24
C MET A 112 13.35 -14.95 -1.60
N VAL A 113 13.44 -16.26 -1.45
CA VAL A 113 14.63 -16.93 -0.90
C VAL A 113 15.88 -16.60 -1.72
N ALA A 114 15.79 -16.66 -3.04
CA ALA A 114 16.94 -16.39 -3.92
C ALA A 114 17.44 -14.94 -3.89
N MET A 115 16.58 -13.97 -3.56
CA MET A 115 16.99 -12.56 -3.52
C MET A 115 17.50 -12.09 -2.16
N GLU A 116 17.25 -12.84 -1.08
CA GLU A 116 17.51 -12.42 0.30
C GLU A 116 18.95 -11.94 0.53
N GLU A 117 19.95 -12.71 0.10
CA GLU A 117 21.37 -12.39 0.29
C GLU A 117 21.78 -11.05 -0.37
N ASN A 118 20.98 -10.58 -1.32
CA ASN A 118 21.24 -9.34 -2.06
C ASN A 118 20.45 -8.13 -1.54
N LEU A 119 19.70 -8.27 -0.46
CA LEU A 119 18.91 -7.18 0.10
C LEU A 119 19.77 -6.24 0.96
N ALA A 120 19.81 -4.95 0.60
CA ALA A 120 20.49 -3.93 1.40
C ALA A 120 19.64 -3.43 2.59
N VAL A 121 18.34 -3.63 2.55
CA VAL A 121 17.36 -3.30 3.60
C VAL A 121 16.28 -4.38 3.66
N PRO A 122 15.57 -4.53 4.80
CA PRO A 122 14.51 -5.51 4.93
C PRO A 122 13.41 -5.36 3.88
N ALA A 123 12.87 -6.48 3.42
CA ALA A 123 11.65 -6.54 2.62
C ALA A 123 10.46 -6.95 3.49
N GLU A 124 9.36 -6.19 3.39
CA GLU A 124 8.07 -6.52 4.01
C GLU A 124 7.20 -7.28 3.00
N ILE A 125 6.48 -8.29 3.45
CA ILE A 125 5.61 -9.11 2.60
C ILE A 125 4.23 -9.29 3.22
N LEU A 126 3.21 -9.46 2.37
CA LEU A 126 1.88 -9.86 2.81
C LEU A 126 1.84 -11.39 2.96
N VAL A 127 1.65 -11.89 4.18
CA VAL A 127 1.58 -13.33 4.46
C VAL A 127 0.15 -13.86 4.51
N TYR A 128 -0.82 -13.00 4.80
CA TYR A 128 -2.24 -13.39 4.82
C TYR A 128 -3.15 -12.21 4.47
N GLY A 129 -4.10 -12.43 3.58
CA GLY A 129 -5.15 -11.47 3.27
C GLY A 129 -5.46 -11.29 1.79
N ALA A 130 -6.42 -10.43 1.53
CA ALA A 130 -6.91 -10.11 0.20
C ALA A 130 -5.84 -9.40 -0.64
N THR A 131 -5.67 -9.84 -1.88
CA THR A 131 -4.74 -9.23 -2.84
C THR A 131 -5.49 -8.35 -3.82
N CYS A 132 -5.22 -7.05 -3.80
CA CYS A 132 -5.68 -6.13 -4.83
C CYS A 132 -4.85 -6.38 -6.11
N ILE A 133 -5.50 -6.90 -7.15
CA ILE A 133 -4.87 -7.24 -8.44
C ILE A 133 -5.03 -6.15 -9.48
N HIS A 134 -5.97 -5.22 -9.27
CA HIS A 134 -6.18 -4.07 -10.16
C HIS A 134 -6.69 -2.88 -9.38
N GLN A 135 -6.14 -1.71 -9.70
CA GLN A 135 -6.60 -0.43 -9.18
C GLN A 135 -6.70 0.59 -10.30
N SER A 136 -7.80 1.32 -10.33
CA SER A 136 -8.02 2.44 -11.25
C SER A 136 -8.50 3.67 -10.50
N LYS A 137 -7.98 4.84 -10.85
CA LYS A 137 -8.51 6.13 -10.34
C LYS A 137 -9.90 6.47 -10.90
N ARG A 138 -10.35 5.76 -11.94
CA ARG A 138 -11.65 5.99 -12.59
C ARG A 138 -12.75 5.31 -11.78
N PRO A 139 -13.94 5.91 -11.70
CA PRO A 139 -15.12 5.28 -11.12
C PRO A 139 -15.73 4.28 -12.15
N LEU A 140 -15.10 3.12 -12.30
CA LEU A 140 -15.45 2.16 -13.36
C LEU A 140 -16.82 1.53 -13.13
N ILE A 141 -17.21 1.29 -11.88
CA ILE A 141 -18.52 0.74 -11.53
C ILE A 141 -19.61 1.75 -11.87
N GLN A 142 -19.44 3.00 -11.44
CA GLN A 142 -20.41 4.05 -11.77
C GLN A 142 -20.52 4.28 -13.29
N ASN A 143 -19.37 4.28 -13.98
CA ASN A 143 -19.35 4.43 -15.43
C ASN A 143 -20.05 3.26 -16.15
N TYR A 144 -19.91 2.03 -15.65
CA TYR A 144 -20.61 0.88 -16.17
C TYR A 144 -22.12 1.00 -16.02
N TYR A 145 -22.62 1.39 -14.84
CA TYR A 145 -24.05 1.60 -14.60
C TYR A 145 -24.61 2.74 -15.47
N ASN A 146 -23.88 3.83 -15.63
CA ASN A 146 -24.26 4.91 -16.52
C ASN A 146 -24.37 4.44 -17.97
N TYR A 147 -23.42 3.63 -18.44
CA TYR A 147 -23.41 3.08 -19.79
C TYR A 147 -24.58 2.12 -20.02
N THR A 148 -24.85 1.24 -19.08
CA THR A 148 -25.95 0.26 -19.19
C THR A 148 -27.33 0.85 -18.89
N LYS A 149 -27.40 2.15 -18.54
CA LYS A 149 -28.64 2.83 -18.10
C LYS A 149 -29.34 2.10 -16.96
N ASN A 150 -28.56 1.50 -16.08
CA ASN A 150 -29.06 0.81 -14.90
C ASN A 150 -29.10 1.80 -13.71
N ASP A 151 -30.30 2.26 -13.34
CA ASP A 151 -30.52 3.21 -12.25
C ASP A 151 -30.34 2.61 -10.84
N LYS A 152 -30.03 1.32 -10.76
CA LYS A 152 -29.62 0.70 -9.49
C LYS A 152 -28.25 1.27 -9.14
N GLY A 153 -28.21 2.35 -8.41
CA GLY A 153 -26.95 2.95 -7.96
C GLY A 153 -26.03 1.92 -7.31
N VAL A 154 -24.74 2.23 -7.23
CA VAL A 154 -23.77 1.40 -6.49
C VAL A 154 -24.21 1.37 -5.04
N THR A 155 -24.88 0.31 -4.63
CA THR A 155 -25.17 0.08 -3.22
C THR A 155 -23.87 -0.42 -2.60
N LYS A 156 -23.23 0.42 -1.78
CA LYS A 156 -21.96 0.13 -1.10
C LYS A 156 -22.03 -1.10 -0.20
N ASP A 157 -23.23 -1.55 0.11
CA ASP A 157 -23.51 -2.64 1.07
C ASP A 157 -23.72 -4.00 0.40
N GLU A 158 -23.91 -4.04 -0.92
CA GLU A 158 -23.99 -5.29 -1.68
C GLU A 158 -22.62 -5.61 -2.28
N GLY A 159 -22.04 -6.73 -1.86
CA GLY A 159 -20.79 -7.21 -2.45
C GLY A 159 -20.94 -7.37 -3.96
N LEU A 160 -20.12 -6.66 -4.74
CA LEU A 160 -20.08 -6.77 -6.19
C LEU A 160 -18.93 -7.67 -6.61
N PHE A 161 -19.18 -8.46 -7.64
CA PHE A 161 -18.18 -9.36 -8.21
C PHE A 161 -18.13 -9.22 -9.73
N ILE A 162 -16.96 -9.43 -10.28
CA ILE A 162 -16.78 -9.71 -11.70
C ILE A 162 -16.31 -11.15 -11.87
N SER A 163 -16.73 -11.79 -12.96
CA SER A 163 -16.35 -13.17 -13.29
C SER A 163 -15.84 -13.25 -14.71
N GLU A 164 -14.97 -14.19 -14.97
CA GLU A 164 -14.57 -14.50 -16.34
C GLU A 164 -15.71 -15.19 -17.08
N PRO A 165 -16.05 -14.80 -18.33
CA PRO A 165 -17.08 -15.49 -19.11
C PRO A 165 -16.83 -17.00 -19.30
N LYS A 166 -15.55 -17.41 -19.34
CA LYS A 166 -15.14 -18.80 -19.50
C LYS A 166 -15.03 -19.57 -18.18
N LYS A 167 -15.04 -18.87 -17.03
CA LYS A 167 -14.94 -19.42 -15.69
C LYS A 167 -15.92 -18.70 -14.76
N PRO A 168 -17.22 -18.92 -14.92
CA PRO A 168 -18.26 -18.18 -14.19
C PRO A 168 -18.24 -18.42 -12.68
N GLU A 169 -17.57 -19.46 -12.23
CA GLU A 169 -17.33 -19.77 -10.82
C GLU A 169 -16.30 -18.85 -10.15
N THR A 170 -15.52 -18.07 -10.91
CA THR A 170 -14.59 -17.10 -10.34
C THR A 170 -15.34 -15.84 -9.91
N HIS A 171 -15.05 -15.37 -8.70
CA HIS A 171 -15.67 -14.18 -8.13
C HIS A 171 -14.59 -13.21 -7.66
N TYR A 172 -14.18 -12.29 -8.54
CA TYR A 172 -13.27 -11.22 -8.18
C TYR A 172 -14.05 -10.09 -7.54
N SER A 173 -13.83 -9.86 -6.24
CA SER A 173 -14.49 -8.77 -5.54
C SER A 173 -14.09 -7.42 -6.11
N ILE A 174 -15.08 -6.57 -6.40
CA ILE A 174 -14.86 -5.22 -6.92
C ILE A 174 -15.60 -4.21 -6.06
N TYR A 175 -14.95 -3.12 -5.71
CA TYR A 175 -15.59 -1.98 -5.06
C TYR A 175 -15.00 -0.66 -5.52
N GLU A 176 -15.73 0.42 -5.25
CA GLU A 176 -15.36 1.78 -5.63
C GLU A 176 -15.46 2.72 -4.43
N ASP A 177 -14.44 3.53 -4.24
CA ASP A 177 -14.39 4.54 -3.19
C ASP A 177 -13.85 5.89 -3.71
N SER A 178 -13.51 6.82 -2.81
CA SER A 178 -12.91 8.11 -3.16
C SER A 178 -11.52 8.00 -3.80
N HIS A 179 -10.88 6.83 -3.79
CA HIS A 179 -9.59 6.55 -4.41
C HIS A 179 -9.73 5.90 -5.78
N GLY A 180 -10.96 5.51 -6.17
CA GLY A 180 -11.28 4.88 -7.43
C GLY A 180 -11.81 3.45 -7.27
N THR A 181 -11.60 2.63 -8.29
CA THR A 181 -12.08 1.25 -8.35
C THR A 181 -10.96 0.27 -8.01
N HIS A 182 -11.27 -0.72 -7.21
CA HIS A 182 -10.37 -1.76 -6.73
C HIS A 182 -10.93 -3.14 -7.04
N ILE A 183 -10.10 -4.04 -7.59
CA ILE A 183 -10.45 -5.42 -7.86
C ILE A 183 -9.51 -6.32 -7.08
N PHE A 184 -10.07 -7.30 -6.38
CA PHE A 184 -9.33 -8.25 -5.57
C PHE A 184 -9.31 -9.63 -6.22
N ALA A 185 -8.25 -10.38 -5.96
CA ALA A 185 -8.13 -11.77 -6.37
C ALA A 185 -9.29 -12.63 -5.83
N ASN A 186 -9.58 -13.70 -6.55
CA ASN A 186 -10.62 -14.66 -6.13
C ASN A 186 -10.27 -15.37 -4.81
N ASN A 187 -8.98 -15.53 -4.51
CA ASN A 187 -8.49 -16.16 -3.29
C ASN A 187 -7.53 -15.21 -2.56
N ASP A 188 -7.54 -15.30 -1.24
CA ASP A 188 -6.58 -14.61 -0.40
C ASP A 188 -5.19 -15.26 -0.50
N VAL A 189 -4.15 -14.43 -0.35
CA VAL A 189 -2.80 -14.94 -0.08
C VAL A 189 -2.81 -15.62 1.27
N ASN A 190 -2.17 -16.78 1.36
CA ASN A 190 -1.96 -17.49 2.62
C ASN A 190 -0.57 -18.16 2.62
N LEU A 191 0.39 -17.48 3.22
CA LEU A 191 1.76 -17.95 3.44
C LEU A 191 2.01 -18.32 4.92
N MET A 192 0.95 -18.58 5.68
CA MET A 192 1.07 -18.87 7.12
C MET A 192 1.94 -20.11 7.40
N ASN A 193 1.93 -21.10 6.51
CA ASN A 193 2.76 -22.30 6.65
C ASN A 193 4.26 -22.02 6.40
N GLU A 194 4.58 -20.90 5.72
CA GLU A 194 5.95 -20.50 5.38
C GLU A 194 6.57 -19.51 6.39
N LEU A 195 5.84 -19.16 7.46
CA LEU A 195 6.31 -18.12 8.39
C LEU A 195 7.68 -18.42 8.99
N THR A 196 7.97 -19.66 9.34
CA THR A 196 9.28 -20.05 9.90
C THR A 196 10.36 -19.85 8.86
N ASN A 197 10.15 -20.32 7.64
CA ASN A 197 11.10 -20.17 6.53
C ASN A 197 11.34 -18.69 6.21
N LEU A 198 10.26 -17.89 6.16
CA LEU A 198 10.36 -16.45 5.91
C LEU A 198 11.13 -15.73 7.01
N TYR A 199 10.92 -16.11 8.26
CA TYR A 199 11.65 -15.54 9.40
C TYR A 199 13.15 -15.90 9.33
N ASP A 200 13.49 -17.15 9.00
CA ASP A 200 14.86 -17.62 8.86
C ASP A 200 15.60 -16.92 7.71
N HIS A 201 14.87 -16.50 6.66
CA HIS A 201 15.34 -15.68 5.55
C HIS A 201 15.20 -14.17 5.78
N HIS A 202 15.08 -13.72 7.03
CA HIS A 202 15.07 -12.30 7.44
C HIS A 202 13.96 -11.43 6.84
N TYR A 203 12.91 -12.02 6.27
CA TYR A 203 11.72 -11.28 5.86
C TYR A 203 10.92 -10.79 7.06
N ARG A 204 10.23 -9.67 6.89
CA ARG A 204 9.31 -9.08 7.89
C ARG A 204 7.90 -9.02 7.33
N THR A 205 6.91 -9.05 8.21
CA THR A 205 5.49 -9.01 7.86
C THR A 205 4.83 -7.77 8.46
#